data_1e6685c564aa20308af8e06639689c80
#
_entry.id   1e6685c564aa20308af8e06639689c80
#
_cell.length_a   1.000
_cell.length_b   1.000
_cell.length_c   1.000
_cell.angle_alpha   90.00
_cell.angle_beta   90.00
_cell.angle_gamma   90.00
#
_symmetry.space_group_name_H-M   'P 1'
#
loop_
_entity.id
_entity.type
_entity.pdbx_description
1 polymer ?
#
loop_
_entity_poly.entity_id
_entity_poly.type
_entity_poly.pdbx_seq_one_letter_code
_entity_poly.pdbx_strand_id
1 'polypeptide(L)'
;MRTTVFSLVAVVALLFTACGGGRSEQPAAPYYSDMLGLWVLQQPDGAAKLELMFNEDSTGFVFVADTFHCGISWQPDSAVINAEYHYRMQGMKFSIPRRFDYSVSCDTLFLREIAEDGSLSPVSRFVRFKQ
;
A
#
# COMPACT_ATOMS: atom_id res chain seq x y z
N MET A 1 2.75 -39.20 22.71
CA MET A 1 3.64 -38.89 21.59
C MET A 1 2.92 -38.15 20.49
N ARG A 2 1.86 -38.75 19.99
CA ARG A 2 1.13 -38.09 18.88
C ARG A 2 0.46 -36.78 19.28
N THR A 3 -0.05 -36.71 20.49
CA THR A 3 -0.68 -35.51 20.99
C THR A 3 0.29 -34.34 21.06
N THR A 4 1.55 -34.62 21.36
CA THR A 4 2.54 -33.56 21.44
C THR A 4 2.81 -32.93 20.06
N VAL A 5 2.80 -33.78 19.02
CA VAL A 5 3.02 -33.30 17.66
C VAL A 5 1.86 -32.42 17.20
N PHE A 6 0.63 -32.84 17.51
CA PHE A 6 -0.53 -32.04 17.16
C PHE A 6 -0.56 -30.68 17.87
N SER A 7 -0.15 -30.67 19.13
CA SER A 7 -0.06 -29.41 19.86
C SER A 7 0.92 -28.44 19.22
N LEU A 8 2.06 -28.97 18.77
CA LEU A 8 3.07 -28.15 18.13
C LEU A 8 2.56 -27.53 16.84
N VAL A 9 1.84 -28.31 16.04
CA VAL A 9 1.28 -27.81 14.79
C VAL A 9 0.25 -26.73 15.06
N ALA A 10 -0.57 -26.91 16.08
CA ALA A 10 -1.59 -25.91 16.43
C ALA A 10 -0.94 -24.60 16.84
N VAL A 11 0.14 -24.64 17.58
CA VAL A 11 0.84 -23.42 18.01
C VAL A 11 1.40 -22.67 16.82
N VAL A 12 1.99 -23.40 15.87
CA VAL A 12 2.54 -22.77 14.67
C VAL A 12 1.42 -22.09 13.84
N ALA A 13 0.28 -22.76 13.73
CA ALA A 13 -0.84 -22.17 13.01
C ALA A 13 -1.32 -20.87 13.67
N LEU A 14 -1.34 -20.82 14.98
CA LEU A 14 -1.73 -19.60 15.69
C LEU A 14 -0.77 -18.45 15.43
N LEU A 15 0.53 -18.75 15.34
CA LEU A 15 1.51 -17.71 15.05
C LEU A 15 1.31 -17.10 13.68
N PHE A 16 0.95 -17.89 12.68
CA PHE A 16 0.71 -17.36 11.34
C PHE A 16 -0.52 -16.48 11.27
N THR A 17 -1.55 -16.77 12.06
CA THR A 17 -2.77 -15.96 12.02
C THR A 17 -2.65 -14.66 12.78
N ALA A 18 -1.67 -14.52 13.65
CA ALA A 18 -1.55 -13.35 14.53
C ALA A 18 -1.39 -12.04 13.76
N CYS A 19 -0.63 -12.03 12.68
CA CYS A 19 -0.38 -10.81 11.92
C CYS A 19 -1.54 -10.47 10.99
N GLY A 20 -2.07 -11.42 10.30
CA GLY A 20 -3.06 -11.19 9.26
C GLY A 20 -4.49 -11.13 9.73
N GLY A 21 -4.75 -11.39 10.99
CA GLY A 21 -6.13 -11.40 11.48
C GLY A 21 -7.03 -12.40 10.77
N GLY A 22 -6.48 -13.44 10.20
CA GLY A 22 -7.25 -14.47 9.51
C GLY A 22 -7.78 -14.09 8.15
N ARG A 23 -7.37 -12.95 7.65
CA ARG A 23 -7.88 -12.49 6.38
C ARG A 23 -7.24 -13.13 5.17
N SER A 24 -6.19 -13.85 5.38
CA SER A 24 -5.47 -14.52 4.31
C SER A 24 -6.33 -15.53 3.55
N GLU A 25 -7.48 -15.88 4.08
CA GLU A 25 -8.36 -16.84 3.44
C GLU A 25 -9.22 -16.23 2.34
N GLN A 26 -9.13 -14.96 2.09
CA GLN A 26 -9.94 -14.29 1.09
C GLN A 26 -9.07 -13.76 -0.04
N PRO A 27 -8.49 -14.63 -0.83
CA PRO A 27 -7.54 -14.18 -1.85
C PRO A 27 -8.20 -13.41 -2.99
N ALA A 28 -9.48 -13.59 -3.22
CA ALA A 28 -10.15 -12.99 -4.35
C ALA A 28 -10.61 -11.56 -4.08
N ALA A 29 -10.73 -11.15 -2.82
CA ALA A 29 -11.20 -9.83 -2.50
C ALA A 29 -10.08 -8.82 -2.69
N PRO A 30 -10.32 -7.73 -3.43
CA PRO A 30 -9.35 -6.66 -3.43
C PRO A 30 -9.29 -6.10 -2.02
N TYR A 31 -8.12 -6.08 -1.47
CA TYR A 31 -7.93 -5.62 -0.09
C TYR A 31 -7.78 -4.11 -0.04
N TYR A 32 -8.60 -3.41 -0.82
CA TYR A 32 -8.45 -1.98 -0.83
C TYR A 32 -8.74 -1.37 0.54
N SER A 33 -9.56 -2.02 1.37
CA SER A 33 -9.76 -1.57 2.74
C SER A 33 -8.47 -1.59 3.56
N ASP A 34 -7.54 -2.48 3.22
CA ASP A 34 -6.24 -2.51 3.86
C ASP A 34 -5.32 -1.39 3.38
N MET A 35 -5.66 -0.77 2.25
CA MET A 35 -4.92 0.37 1.71
C MET A 35 -5.30 1.69 2.34
N LEU A 36 -6.49 1.77 2.96
CA LEU A 36 -7.00 3.04 3.45
C LEU A 36 -6.14 3.60 4.57
N GLY A 37 -5.99 4.91 4.59
CA GLY A 37 -5.26 5.63 5.61
C GLY A 37 -4.01 6.30 5.08
N LEU A 38 -3.16 6.71 6.00
CA LEU A 38 -1.94 7.45 5.71
C LEU A 38 -0.74 6.52 5.81
N TRP A 39 0.11 6.56 4.80
CA TRP A 39 1.30 5.72 4.69
C TRP A 39 2.53 6.60 4.54
N VAL A 40 3.60 6.26 5.24
CA VAL A 40 4.85 7.01 5.23
C VAL A 40 5.93 6.15 4.58
N LEU A 41 6.59 6.70 3.55
CA LEU A 41 7.68 6.01 2.88
C LEU A 41 8.88 5.86 3.80
N GLN A 42 9.41 4.65 3.89
CA GLN A 42 10.65 4.40 4.62
C GLN A 42 11.84 4.83 3.77
N GLN A 43 12.59 5.77 4.27
CA GLN A 43 13.74 6.34 3.58
C GLN A 43 14.89 6.53 4.55
N PRO A 44 16.13 6.65 4.04
CA PRO A 44 17.26 7.01 4.89
C PRO A 44 17.04 8.35 5.57
N ASP A 45 17.69 8.55 6.69
CA ASP A 45 17.65 9.82 7.41
C ASP A 45 18.12 10.95 6.52
N GLY A 46 17.45 12.10 6.62
CA GLY A 46 17.77 13.27 5.84
C GLY A 46 17.02 13.40 4.53
N ALA A 47 16.33 12.33 4.08
CA ALA A 47 15.48 12.42 2.89
C ALA A 47 14.17 13.13 3.23
N ALA A 48 13.59 13.81 2.24
CA ALA A 48 12.31 14.46 2.43
C ALA A 48 11.23 13.43 2.69
N LYS A 49 10.37 13.69 3.68
CA LYS A 49 9.29 12.81 4.05
C LYS A 49 8.27 12.72 2.91
N LEU A 50 7.92 11.50 2.51
CA LEU A 50 6.90 11.26 1.51
C LEU A 50 5.75 10.47 2.14
N GLU A 51 4.54 10.98 1.99
CA GLU A 51 3.35 10.34 2.53
C GLU A 51 2.30 10.16 1.45
N LEU A 52 1.60 9.02 1.52
CA LEU A 52 0.47 8.72 0.66
C LEU A 52 -0.77 8.54 1.53
N MET A 53 -1.86 9.17 1.15
CA MET A 53 -3.14 8.96 1.82
C MET A 53 -4.14 8.39 0.82
N PHE A 54 -4.83 7.32 1.23
CA PHE A 54 -5.87 6.69 0.44
C PHE A 54 -7.19 6.77 1.19
N ASN A 55 -8.21 7.34 0.57
CA ASN A 55 -9.54 7.54 1.15
C ASN A 55 -10.54 6.53 0.58
N GLU A 56 -11.62 6.31 1.33
CA GLU A 56 -12.67 5.36 0.94
C GLU A 56 -13.33 5.69 -0.39
N ASP A 57 -13.40 6.95 -0.75
CA ASP A 57 -14.07 7.39 -1.97
C ASP A 57 -13.21 7.30 -3.22
N SER A 58 -12.13 6.53 -3.17
CA SER A 58 -11.18 6.35 -4.27
C SER A 58 -10.38 7.61 -4.59
N THR A 59 -10.31 8.52 -3.65
CA THR A 59 -9.41 9.67 -3.74
C THR A 59 -8.24 9.49 -2.81
N GLY A 60 -7.24 10.34 -2.95
CA GLY A 60 -6.10 10.35 -2.06
C GLY A 60 -5.22 11.56 -2.30
N PHE A 61 -4.14 11.60 -1.54
CA PHE A 61 -3.22 12.73 -1.59
C PHE A 61 -1.79 12.27 -1.45
N VAL A 62 -0.89 13.04 -2.06
CA VAL A 62 0.55 12.87 -1.88
C VAL A 62 1.05 14.11 -1.13
N PHE A 63 1.79 13.88 -0.04
CA PHE A 63 2.44 14.94 0.72
C PHE A 63 3.94 14.74 0.64
N VAL A 64 4.67 15.82 0.43
CA VAL A 64 6.13 15.83 0.45
C VAL A 64 6.56 16.86 1.49
N ALA A 65 7.35 16.44 2.48
CA ALA A 65 7.81 17.30 3.56
C ALA A 65 6.65 18.02 4.25
N ASP A 66 5.57 17.26 4.53
CA ASP A 66 4.34 17.74 5.18
C ASP A 66 3.58 18.79 4.37
N THR A 67 3.88 18.92 3.08
CA THR A 67 3.20 19.87 2.20
C THR A 67 2.45 19.09 1.11
N PHE A 68 1.23 19.52 0.83
CA PHE A 68 0.44 18.93 -0.25
C PHE A 68 1.20 19.02 -1.57
N HIS A 69 1.32 17.87 -2.25
CA HIS A 69 2.01 17.78 -3.53
C HIS A 69 1.04 17.60 -4.68
N CYS A 70 0.16 16.62 -4.59
CA CYS A 70 -0.85 16.37 -5.62
C CYS A 70 -1.97 15.51 -5.07
N GLY A 71 -3.11 15.52 -5.77
CA GLY A 71 -4.21 14.60 -5.48
C GLY A 71 -4.05 13.31 -6.25
N ILE A 72 -4.79 12.29 -5.84
CA ILE A 72 -4.81 10.98 -6.48
C ILE A 72 -6.24 10.52 -6.65
N SER A 73 -6.55 9.95 -7.81
CA SER A 73 -7.70 9.06 -7.98
C SER A 73 -7.14 7.66 -8.14
N TRP A 74 -7.72 6.67 -7.48
CA TRP A 74 -7.15 5.34 -7.50
C TRP A 74 -8.23 4.28 -7.49
N GLN A 75 -7.89 3.12 -8.09
CA GLN A 75 -8.75 1.94 -8.07
C GLN A 75 -7.89 0.70 -8.01
N PRO A 76 -8.18 -0.22 -7.08
CA PRO A 76 -7.50 -1.50 -7.07
C PRO A 76 -8.10 -2.41 -8.12
N ASP A 77 -7.25 -3.20 -8.75
CA ASP A 77 -7.65 -4.22 -9.71
C ASP A 77 -6.77 -5.44 -9.48
N SER A 78 -7.28 -6.40 -8.69
CA SER A 78 -6.50 -7.53 -8.21
C SER A 78 -5.28 -7.04 -7.42
N ALA A 79 -4.07 -7.35 -7.89
CA ALA A 79 -2.83 -6.95 -7.22
C ALA A 79 -2.25 -5.66 -7.80
N VAL A 80 -3.02 -4.96 -8.62
CA VAL A 80 -2.56 -3.73 -9.29
C VAL A 80 -3.43 -2.56 -8.86
N ILE A 81 -2.81 -1.42 -8.61
CA ILE A 81 -3.52 -0.16 -8.41
C ILE A 81 -3.38 0.66 -9.68
N ASN A 82 -4.51 1.04 -10.26
CA ASN A 82 -4.54 2.02 -11.34
C ASN A 82 -4.83 3.38 -10.70
N ALA A 83 -3.96 4.34 -10.94
CA ALA A 83 -4.07 5.66 -10.31
C ALA A 83 -3.87 6.75 -11.33
N GLU A 84 -4.42 7.91 -11.02
CA GLU A 84 -4.12 9.14 -11.72
C GLU A 84 -3.66 10.16 -10.70
N TYR A 85 -2.52 10.77 -10.95
CA TYR A 85 -1.98 11.83 -10.10
C TYR A 85 -2.38 13.17 -10.72
N HIS A 86 -3.07 13.98 -9.94
CA HIS A 86 -3.67 15.22 -10.41
C HIS A 86 -2.85 16.41 -9.95
N TYR A 87 -2.31 17.14 -10.89
CA TYR A 87 -1.44 18.29 -10.62
C TYR A 87 -2.11 19.57 -11.08
N ARG A 88 -1.73 20.65 -10.42
CA ARG A 88 -2.10 22.00 -10.86
C ARG A 88 -0.85 22.85 -10.86
N MET A 89 -0.49 23.40 -12.03
CA MET A 89 0.65 24.28 -12.18
C MET A 89 0.25 25.48 -13.02
N GLN A 90 0.49 26.67 -12.49
CA GLN A 90 0.22 27.94 -13.21
C GLN A 90 -1.20 28.02 -13.77
N GLY A 91 -2.17 27.57 -13.00
CA GLY A 91 -3.56 27.57 -13.43
C GLY A 91 -3.97 26.43 -14.35
N MET A 92 -3.03 25.62 -14.80
CA MET A 92 -3.33 24.47 -15.64
C MET A 92 -3.49 23.23 -14.79
N LYS A 93 -4.49 22.43 -15.13
CA LYS A 93 -4.71 21.12 -14.50
C LYS A 93 -4.27 20.03 -15.46
N PHE A 94 -3.54 19.04 -14.95
CA PHE A 94 -3.20 17.88 -15.75
C PHE A 94 -3.10 16.66 -14.86
N SER A 95 -3.25 15.50 -15.47
CA SER A 95 -3.23 14.23 -14.74
C SER A 95 -2.22 13.30 -15.40
N ILE A 96 -1.53 12.54 -14.57
CA ILE A 96 -0.56 11.55 -15.03
C ILE A 96 -1.06 10.18 -14.58
N PRO A 97 -1.36 9.27 -15.53
CA PRO A 97 -1.76 7.91 -15.15
C PRO A 97 -0.54 7.14 -14.64
N ARG A 98 -0.74 6.38 -13.58
CA ARG A 98 0.30 5.55 -13.00
C ARG A 98 -0.31 4.22 -12.56
N ARG A 99 0.47 3.16 -12.68
CA ARG A 99 0.06 1.84 -12.26
C ARG A 99 1.08 1.29 -11.30
N PHE A 100 0.60 0.58 -10.29
CA PHE A 100 1.46 0.01 -9.26
C PHE A 100 1.08 -1.43 -8.99
N ASP A 101 2.08 -2.27 -8.88
CA ASP A 101 1.96 -3.57 -8.26
C ASP A 101 2.05 -3.35 -6.75
N TYR A 102 1.13 -3.92 -5.98
CA TYR A 102 1.10 -3.64 -4.55
C TYR A 102 0.83 -4.89 -3.73
N SER A 103 1.29 -4.86 -2.50
CA SER A 103 0.90 -5.81 -1.48
C SER A 103 0.92 -5.14 -0.12
N VAL A 104 0.04 -5.60 0.78
CA VAL A 104 -0.02 -5.11 2.15
C VAL A 104 0.22 -6.29 3.07
N SER A 105 1.14 -6.12 4.00
CA SER A 105 1.43 -7.14 5.01
C SER A 105 1.50 -6.44 6.36
N CYS A 106 0.53 -6.73 7.23
CA CYS A 106 0.38 -6.03 8.50
C CYS A 106 0.24 -4.53 8.26
N ASP A 107 1.17 -3.74 8.78
CA ASP A 107 1.15 -2.29 8.63
C ASP A 107 2.17 -1.79 7.62
N THR A 108 2.56 -2.64 6.66
CA THR A 108 3.52 -2.30 5.63
C THR A 108 2.89 -2.43 4.25
N LEU A 109 3.05 -1.39 3.44
CA LEU A 109 2.62 -1.37 2.06
C LEU A 109 3.85 -1.40 1.16
N PHE A 110 3.86 -2.34 0.23
CA PHE A 110 4.92 -2.48 -0.77
C PHE A 110 4.37 -2.03 -2.11
N LEU A 111 5.05 -1.10 -2.76
CA LEU A 111 4.64 -0.59 -4.07
C LEU A 111 5.80 -0.69 -5.06
N ARG A 112 5.48 -1.09 -6.29
CA ARG A 112 6.40 -1.00 -7.43
C ARG A 112 5.63 -0.39 -8.58
N GLU A 113 6.17 0.63 -9.19
CA GLU A 113 5.54 1.24 -10.34
C GLU A 113 5.73 0.35 -11.57
N ILE A 114 4.69 0.21 -12.36
CA ILE A 114 4.71 -0.54 -13.62
C ILE A 114 4.80 0.47 -14.74
N ALA A 115 5.93 0.47 -15.46
CA ALA A 115 6.13 1.36 -16.59
C ALA A 115 5.30 0.92 -17.80
N GLU A 116 5.21 1.78 -18.81
CA GLU A 116 4.43 1.48 -20.01
C GLU A 116 4.91 0.21 -20.71
N ASP A 117 6.21 -0.05 -20.66
CA ASP A 117 6.78 -1.25 -21.27
C ASP A 117 6.64 -2.49 -20.37
N GLY A 118 5.98 -2.36 -19.22
CA GLY A 118 5.79 -3.46 -18.29
C GLY A 118 6.92 -3.66 -17.29
N SER A 119 8.00 -2.90 -17.38
CA SER A 119 9.09 -3.01 -16.42
C SER A 119 8.66 -2.50 -15.04
N LEU A 120 9.29 -3.03 -14.00
CA LEU A 120 8.94 -2.71 -12.62
C LEU A 120 10.04 -1.87 -11.99
N SER A 121 9.64 -0.84 -11.25
CA SER A 121 10.57 -0.07 -10.44
C SER A 121 11.02 -0.88 -9.23
N PRO A 122 12.07 -0.45 -8.52
CA PRO A 122 12.39 -1.04 -7.23
C PRO A 122 11.24 -0.92 -6.26
N VAL A 123 11.19 -1.82 -5.29
CA VAL A 123 10.14 -1.84 -4.28
C VAL A 123 10.28 -0.64 -3.36
N SER A 124 9.18 0.09 -3.18
CA SER A 124 9.09 1.12 -2.15
C SER A 124 8.29 0.55 -0.98
N ARG A 125 8.77 0.79 0.21
CA ARG A 125 8.15 0.29 1.43
C ARG A 125 7.59 1.46 2.22
N PHE A 126 6.28 1.40 2.47
CA PHE A 126 5.58 2.40 3.27
C PHE A 126 5.09 1.75 4.55
N VAL A 127 5.11 2.51 5.62
CA VAL A 127 4.59 2.06 6.92
C VAL A 127 3.36 2.87 7.24
N ARG A 128 2.34 2.21 7.78
CA ARG A 128 1.10 2.87 8.16
C ARG A 128 1.38 3.87 9.28
N PHE A 129 0.92 5.09 9.09
CA PHE A 129 1.00 6.11 10.14
C PHE A 129 -0.02 5.76 11.23
N LYS A 130 0.46 5.71 12.46
CA LYS A 130 -0.38 5.43 13.63
C LYS A 130 -0.40 6.66 14.52
N GLN A 131 -1.60 7.04 14.91
CA GLN A 131 -1.77 8.15 15.84
C GLN A 131 -1.64 7.70 17.28
#